data_bd788a32b822a504f63fc99ef7e392af
#
_entry.id   bd788a32b822a504f63fc99ef7e392af
#
_cell.length_a   1.000
_cell.length_b   1.000
_cell.length_c   1.000
_cell.angle_alpha   90.00
_cell.angle_beta   90.00
_cell.angle_gamma   90.00
#
_symmetry.space_group_name_H-M   'P 1'
#
loop_
_entity.id
_entity.type
_entity.pdbx_description
1 polymer ?
#
loop_
_entity_poly.entity_id
_entity_poly.type
_entity_poly.pdbx_seq_one_letter_code
_entity_poly.pdbx_strand_id
1 'polypeptide(L)'
;GDEMLKHAVKHGTGWRADSLGDLGTFSPTWNHMFGSYPRRIQAIQDFNAWKNGPIAFEPPAAVAEFVEKDWPLRWIFNYGLAVHGSSFSGKSGRLPNDDHFRQELERFLRRLGNRLELKELQQPSRTRSGGNLQLSMNWQNVGSAPCYRPYRVAYLLTDCDGVHDVFVGNVTVEKWLPGEIELFTKEFFKQPPELPPGEIVDVADY
;
A
#
# COMPACT_ATOMS: atom_id res chain seq x y z
N GLY A 1 -12.64 10.36 23.16
CA GLY A 1 -13.62 9.39 22.80
C GLY A 1 -14.10 9.49 21.36
N ASP A 2 -15.28 8.98 21.15
CA ASP A 2 -15.86 8.80 19.80
C ASP A 2 -16.08 10.13 19.05
N GLU A 3 -16.44 11.20 19.74
CA GLU A 3 -16.60 12.54 19.12
C GLU A 3 -15.27 13.11 18.59
N MET A 4 -14.16 12.91 19.30
CA MET A 4 -12.85 13.30 18.79
C MET A 4 -12.44 12.48 17.57
N LEU A 5 -12.78 11.20 17.56
CA LEU A 5 -12.52 10.33 16.43
C LEU A 5 -13.31 10.77 15.18
N LYS A 6 -14.61 11.08 15.35
CA LYS A 6 -15.44 11.66 14.28
C LYS A 6 -14.84 12.96 13.74
N HIS A 7 -14.44 13.85 14.63
CA HIS A 7 -13.84 15.12 14.24
C HIS A 7 -12.55 14.91 13.46
N ALA A 8 -11.65 14.06 13.94
CA ALA A 8 -10.38 13.74 13.29
C ALA A 8 -10.60 13.19 11.88
N VAL A 9 -11.46 12.19 11.74
CA VAL A 9 -11.77 11.55 10.45
C VAL A 9 -12.41 12.55 9.48
N LYS A 10 -13.34 13.39 9.93
CA LYS A 10 -13.95 14.44 9.11
C LYS A 10 -12.93 15.41 8.51
N HIS A 11 -11.78 15.60 9.16
CA HIS A 11 -10.70 16.45 8.69
C HIS A 11 -9.59 15.69 7.95
N GLY A 12 -9.87 14.47 7.47
CA GLY A 12 -8.96 13.68 6.66
C GLY A 12 -7.80 13.07 7.42
N THR A 13 -7.86 13.04 8.76
CA THR A 13 -6.89 12.29 9.55
C THR A 13 -7.34 10.84 9.66
N GLY A 14 -6.38 9.92 9.62
CA GLY A 14 -6.64 8.52 9.91
C GLY A 14 -6.90 8.26 11.39
N TRP A 15 -7.03 7.00 11.75
CA TRP A 15 -7.16 6.60 13.14
C TRP A 15 -6.22 5.43 13.46
N ARG A 16 -5.85 5.35 14.71
CA ARG A 16 -5.06 4.26 15.25
C ARG A 16 -5.96 3.29 16.00
N ALA A 17 -5.82 2.02 15.66
CA ALA A 17 -6.44 0.92 16.36
C ALA A 17 -5.39 0.20 17.20
N ASP A 18 -5.49 0.35 18.50
CA ASP A 18 -4.69 -0.38 19.48
C ASP A 18 -5.18 -1.83 19.59
N SER A 19 -4.27 -2.73 19.96
CA SER A 19 -4.58 -4.12 20.35
C SER A 19 -5.19 -4.99 19.23
N LEU A 20 -4.65 -4.91 18.01
CA LEU A 20 -4.94 -5.91 16.98
C LEU A 20 -4.51 -7.30 17.48
N GLY A 21 -5.45 -8.24 17.50
CA GLY A 21 -5.29 -9.59 18.05
C GLY A 21 -5.94 -9.79 19.42
N ASP A 22 -6.40 -8.72 20.07
CA ASP A 22 -7.17 -8.86 21.30
C ASP A 22 -8.59 -9.33 21.03
N LEU A 23 -8.82 -10.61 21.23
CA LEU A 23 -10.09 -11.31 21.04
C LEU A 23 -10.89 -11.46 22.35
N GLY A 24 -10.54 -10.69 23.38
CA GLY A 24 -11.13 -10.82 24.73
C GLY A 24 -10.38 -11.80 25.62
N THR A 25 -9.21 -12.29 25.20
CA THR A 25 -8.39 -13.25 25.94
C THR A 25 -7.15 -12.61 26.54
N PHE A 26 -6.78 -11.40 26.11
CA PHE A 26 -5.62 -10.69 26.62
C PHE A 26 -5.86 -10.14 28.03
N SER A 27 -7.07 -9.60 28.26
CA SER A 27 -7.50 -9.07 29.56
C SER A 27 -8.98 -9.35 29.76
N PRO A 28 -9.45 -9.62 30.98
CA PRO A 28 -10.86 -9.90 31.25
C PRO A 28 -11.81 -8.74 30.90
N THR A 29 -11.26 -7.53 30.80
CA THR A 29 -12.04 -6.30 30.50
C THR A 29 -11.82 -5.78 29.09
N TRP A 30 -10.92 -6.39 28.30
CA TRP A 30 -10.60 -5.94 26.95
C TRP A 30 -11.18 -6.89 25.91
N ASN A 31 -11.71 -6.30 24.88
CA ASN A 31 -12.14 -6.99 23.66
C ASN A 31 -12.12 -5.97 22.52
N HIS A 32 -10.92 -5.73 21.98
CA HIS A 32 -10.76 -4.67 21.01
C HIS A 32 -11.36 -5.05 19.66
N MET A 33 -11.11 -6.27 19.19
CA MET A 33 -11.52 -6.66 17.84
C MET A 33 -13.02 -6.88 17.70
N PHE A 34 -13.70 -7.45 18.72
CA PHE A 34 -15.15 -7.66 18.67
C PHE A 34 -15.97 -6.52 19.31
N GLY A 35 -15.36 -5.75 20.18
CA GLY A 35 -16.05 -4.68 20.92
C GLY A 35 -15.63 -3.28 20.48
N SER A 36 -14.37 -2.92 20.69
CA SER A 36 -13.90 -1.54 20.50
C SER A 36 -13.86 -1.12 19.03
N TYR A 37 -13.36 -1.96 18.14
CA TYR A 37 -13.23 -1.62 16.71
C TYR A 37 -14.60 -1.46 16.04
N PRO A 38 -15.54 -2.42 16.13
CA PRO A 38 -16.86 -2.24 15.55
C PRO A 38 -17.57 -0.99 16.07
N ARG A 39 -17.49 -0.74 17.36
CA ARG A 39 -18.09 0.47 17.97
C ARG A 39 -17.47 1.75 17.41
N ARG A 40 -16.14 1.81 17.26
CA ARG A 40 -15.44 2.98 16.70
C ARG A 40 -15.78 3.20 15.24
N ILE A 41 -15.80 2.15 14.44
CA ILE A 41 -16.18 2.22 13.02
C ILE A 41 -17.63 2.72 12.91
N GLN A 42 -18.52 2.19 13.73
CA GLN A 42 -19.92 2.66 13.78
C GLN A 42 -20.03 4.12 14.24
N ALA A 43 -19.22 4.52 15.23
CA ALA A 43 -19.21 5.89 15.75
C ALA A 43 -18.75 6.92 14.72
N ILE A 44 -17.82 6.55 13.82
CA ILE A 44 -17.36 7.41 12.73
C ILE A 44 -18.52 7.76 11.78
N GLN A 45 -19.51 6.87 11.63
CA GLN A 45 -20.66 7.02 10.70
C GLN A 45 -20.25 7.22 9.22
N ASP A 46 -19.02 6.88 8.87
CA ASP A 46 -18.48 6.90 7.52
C ASP A 46 -17.65 5.64 7.26
N PHE A 47 -18.27 4.65 6.64
CA PHE A 47 -17.60 3.39 6.28
C PHE A 47 -16.52 3.57 5.20
N ASN A 48 -16.47 4.73 4.55
CA ASN A 48 -15.46 5.08 3.55
C ASN A 48 -14.34 5.96 4.12
N ALA A 49 -14.32 6.21 5.42
CA ALA A 49 -13.29 7.04 6.06
C ALA A 49 -11.85 6.60 5.74
N TRP A 50 -11.64 5.29 5.58
CA TRP A 50 -10.35 4.72 5.18
C TRP A 50 -9.85 5.19 3.80
N LYS A 51 -10.73 5.68 2.93
CA LYS A 51 -10.33 6.26 1.63
C LYS A 51 -9.63 7.62 1.77
N ASN A 52 -9.82 8.29 2.89
CA ASN A 52 -9.32 9.64 3.14
C ASN A 52 -8.22 9.71 4.19
N GLY A 53 -8.08 8.69 5.04
CA GLY A 53 -7.07 8.68 6.10
C GLY A 53 -6.64 7.28 6.51
N PRO A 54 -5.36 7.10 6.89
CA PRO A 54 -4.81 5.78 7.17
C PRO A 54 -5.35 5.15 8.46
N ILE A 55 -5.45 3.83 8.47
CA ILE A 55 -5.73 3.03 9.66
C ILE A 55 -4.44 2.34 10.09
N ALA A 56 -3.96 2.66 11.28
CA ALA A 56 -2.74 2.09 11.84
C ALA A 56 -3.07 1.11 12.96
N PHE A 57 -2.44 -0.05 12.93
CA PHE A 57 -2.59 -1.08 13.94
C PHE A 57 -1.33 -1.30 14.77
N GLU A 58 -1.52 -1.72 16.00
CA GLU A 58 -0.48 -2.33 16.84
C GLU A 58 -1.07 -3.49 17.65
N PRO A 59 -0.28 -4.49 18.05
CA PRO A 59 -0.74 -5.58 18.89
C PRO A 59 -0.93 -5.12 20.35
N PRO A 60 -1.66 -5.88 21.20
CA PRO A 60 -1.84 -5.55 22.61
C PRO A 60 -0.51 -5.65 23.40
N ALA A 61 0.36 -6.54 22.98
CA ALA A 61 1.69 -6.78 23.57
C ALA A 61 2.71 -7.05 22.45
N ALA A 62 3.88 -7.60 22.79
CA ALA A 62 4.84 -8.04 21.79
C ALA A 62 4.22 -9.12 20.89
N VAL A 63 4.54 -9.08 19.58
CA VAL A 63 4.00 -10.06 18.62
C VAL A 63 4.37 -11.52 18.91
N ALA A 64 5.40 -11.76 19.74
CA ALA A 64 5.74 -13.10 20.22
C ALA A 64 4.59 -13.76 20.99
N GLU A 65 3.78 -12.96 21.69
CA GLU A 65 2.62 -13.48 22.43
C GLU A 65 1.55 -14.09 21.52
N PHE A 66 1.51 -13.74 20.24
CA PHE A 66 0.58 -14.35 19.28
C PHE A 66 0.86 -15.87 19.15
N VAL A 67 2.14 -16.24 19.13
CA VAL A 67 2.57 -17.64 19.08
C VAL A 67 2.43 -18.30 20.44
N GLU A 68 2.91 -17.67 21.51
CA GLU A 68 2.85 -18.19 22.87
C GLU A 68 1.42 -18.51 23.36
N LYS A 69 0.44 -17.73 22.88
CA LYS A 69 -0.97 -17.87 23.24
C LYS A 69 -1.81 -18.58 22.18
N ASP A 70 -1.15 -19.13 21.14
CA ASP A 70 -1.82 -19.84 20.03
C ASP A 70 -2.98 -19.02 19.41
N TRP A 71 -2.73 -17.75 19.13
CA TRP A 71 -3.75 -16.87 18.56
C TRP A 71 -3.98 -17.16 17.07
N PRO A 72 -5.20 -17.02 16.57
CA PRO A 72 -5.56 -17.31 15.17
C PRO A 72 -4.99 -16.24 14.20
N LEU A 73 -3.70 -16.35 13.90
CA LEU A 73 -2.91 -15.36 13.14
C LEU A 73 -3.58 -14.95 11.83
N ARG A 74 -4.00 -15.94 11.03
CA ARG A 74 -4.64 -15.69 9.74
C ARG A 74 -5.89 -14.85 9.88
N TRP A 75 -6.72 -15.16 10.86
CA TRP A 75 -7.95 -14.43 11.11
C TRP A 75 -7.66 -12.98 11.56
N ILE A 76 -6.71 -12.80 12.49
CA ILE A 76 -6.30 -11.49 13.00
C ILE A 76 -5.78 -10.62 11.87
N PHE A 77 -4.87 -11.14 11.05
CA PHE A 77 -4.29 -10.40 9.93
C PHE A 77 -5.30 -10.12 8.83
N ASN A 78 -6.18 -11.07 8.52
CA ASN A 78 -7.28 -10.85 7.57
C ASN A 78 -8.24 -9.77 8.05
N TYR A 79 -8.53 -9.71 9.35
CA TYR A 79 -9.34 -8.63 9.90
C TYR A 79 -8.67 -7.26 9.64
N GLY A 80 -7.38 -7.13 9.91
CA GLY A 80 -6.63 -5.91 9.63
C GLY A 80 -6.68 -5.49 8.16
N LEU A 81 -6.64 -6.46 7.22
CA LEU A 81 -6.80 -6.18 5.78
C LEU A 81 -8.24 -5.80 5.43
N ALA A 82 -9.23 -6.50 5.97
CA ALA A 82 -10.65 -6.29 5.68
C ALA A 82 -11.16 -4.92 6.12
N VAL A 83 -10.60 -4.36 7.18
CA VAL A 83 -10.91 -3.00 7.63
C VAL A 83 -9.97 -1.95 7.02
N HIS A 84 -9.29 -2.27 5.93
CA HIS A 84 -8.43 -1.37 5.18
C HIS A 84 -7.23 -0.83 5.95
N GLY A 85 -6.56 -1.69 6.73
CA GLY A 85 -5.34 -1.35 7.44
C GLY A 85 -4.26 -0.80 6.51
N SER A 86 -3.59 0.26 6.95
CA SER A 86 -2.54 0.94 6.18
C SER A 86 -1.15 0.63 6.72
N SER A 87 -1.03 0.42 8.01
CA SER A 87 0.23 0.11 8.67
C SER A 87 0.03 -0.75 9.91
N PHE A 88 1.07 -1.47 10.27
CA PHE A 88 1.13 -2.29 11.47
C PHE A 88 2.48 -2.07 12.17
N SER A 89 2.44 -1.72 13.44
CA SER A 89 3.62 -1.61 14.30
C SER A 89 3.70 -2.87 15.17
N GLY A 90 4.77 -3.65 15.02
CA GLY A 90 4.99 -4.85 15.83
C GLY A 90 5.45 -4.58 17.27
N LYS A 91 5.43 -3.31 17.71
CA LYS A 91 6.09 -2.85 18.95
C LYS A 91 7.60 -3.16 18.94
N SER A 92 8.27 -2.98 20.07
CA SER A 92 9.74 -3.13 20.15
C SER A 92 10.22 -4.56 20.41
N GLY A 93 9.33 -5.55 20.31
CA GLY A 93 9.67 -6.94 20.53
C GLY A 93 10.39 -7.58 19.33
N ARG A 94 11.20 -8.61 19.61
CA ARG A 94 11.76 -9.45 18.55
C ARG A 94 10.63 -10.25 17.89
N LEU A 95 10.73 -10.46 16.59
CA LEU A 95 9.84 -11.37 15.89
C LEU A 95 10.08 -12.80 16.40
N PRO A 96 9.02 -13.59 16.65
CA PRO A 96 9.16 -14.97 17.05
C PRO A 96 9.88 -15.80 15.98
N ASN A 97 10.65 -16.78 16.42
CA ASN A 97 11.29 -17.77 15.54
C ASN A 97 10.32 -18.92 15.26
N ASP A 98 9.22 -18.61 14.58
CA ASP A 98 8.14 -19.53 14.25
C ASP A 98 7.81 -19.38 12.77
N ASP A 99 7.86 -20.47 12.01
CA ASP A 99 7.70 -20.43 10.55
C ASP A 99 6.25 -20.11 10.15
N HIS A 100 5.27 -20.60 10.89
CA HIS A 100 3.86 -20.30 10.63
C HIS A 100 3.58 -18.81 10.85
N PHE A 101 4.08 -18.23 11.95
CA PHE A 101 3.96 -16.80 12.20
C PHE A 101 4.61 -15.98 11.09
N ARG A 102 5.82 -16.34 10.66
CA ARG A 102 6.53 -15.63 9.59
C ARG A 102 5.77 -15.67 8.28
N GLN A 103 5.26 -16.83 7.88
CA GLN A 103 4.46 -16.98 6.66
C GLN A 103 3.18 -16.10 6.70
N GLU A 104 2.45 -16.13 7.81
CA GLU A 104 1.23 -15.32 7.95
C GLU A 104 1.55 -13.83 8.03
N LEU A 105 2.62 -13.43 8.70
CA LEU A 105 3.07 -12.04 8.74
C LEU A 105 3.49 -11.54 7.35
N GLU A 106 4.26 -12.31 6.59
CA GLU A 106 4.65 -11.95 5.23
C GLU A 106 3.43 -11.82 4.32
N ARG A 107 2.50 -12.76 4.37
CA ARG A 107 1.24 -12.72 3.64
C ARG A 107 0.45 -11.44 3.96
N PHE A 108 0.39 -11.08 5.21
CA PHE A 108 -0.25 -9.85 5.70
C PHE A 108 0.46 -8.61 5.16
N LEU A 109 1.78 -8.52 5.36
CA LEU A 109 2.57 -7.36 4.97
C LEU A 109 2.61 -7.14 3.45
N ARG A 110 2.52 -8.19 2.65
CA ARG A 110 2.43 -8.10 1.17
C ARG A 110 1.15 -7.44 0.70
N ARG A 111 0.12 -7.37 1.55
CA ARG A 111 -1.19 -6.78 1.24
C ARG A 111 -1.54 -5.56 2.06
N LEU A 112 -0.81 -5.31 3.13
CA LEU A 112 -1.08 -4.19 4.02
C LEU A 112 -0.69 -2.86 3.37
N GLY A 113 -1.57 -1.87 3.49
CA GLY A 113 -1.37 -0.55 2.90
C GLY A 113 -1.59 -0.53 1.39
N ASN A 114 -0.99 0.42 0.70
CA ASN A 114 -1.01 0.46 -0.76
C ASN A 114 0.06 -0.47 -1.33
N ARG A 115 -0.32 -1.27 -2.32
CA ARG A 115 0.55 -2.17 -3.09
C ARG A 115 0.22 -2.01 -4.56
N LEU A 116 1.03 -1.23 -5.26
CA LEU A 116 0.80 -0.91 -6.66
C LEU A 116 1.53 -1.95 -7.52
N GLU A 117 0.79 -2.58 -8.40
CA GLU A 117 1.28 -3.61 -9.30
C GLU A 117 1.04 -3.17 -10.74
N LEU A 118 2.09 -3.14 -11.54
CA LEU A 118 1.99 -2.92 -12.98
C LEU A 118 1.46 -4.22 -13.62
N LYS A 119 0.25 -4.17 -14.17
CA LYS A 119 -0.41 -5.31 -14.79
C LYS A 119 -0.08 -5.44 -16.27
N GLU A 120 0.11 -4.32 -16.93
CA GLU A 120 0.39 -4.28 -18.35
C GLU A 120 1.22 -3.05 -18.68
N LEU A 121 2.22 -3.23 -19.52
CA LEU A 121 3.00 -2.17 -20.14
C LEU A 121 2.97 -2.38 -21.65
N GLN A 122 2.55 -1.35 -22.38
CA GLN A 122 2.64 -1.30 -23.84
C GLN A 122 3.62 -0.23 -24.22
N GLN A 123 4.61 -0.60 -25.00
CA GLN A 123 5.67 0.27 -25.50
C GLN A 123 6.02 -0.09 -26.95
N PRO A 124 6.52 0.84 -27.76
CA PRO A 124 7.07 0.50 -29.07
C PRO A 124 8.35 -0.32 -28.89
N SER A 125 8.60 -1.32 -29.76
CA SER A 125 9.85 -2.08 -29.75
C SER A 125 11.05 -1.23 -30.22
N ARG A 126 10.79 -0.14 -30.93
CA ARG A 126 11.82 0.77 -31.45
C ARG A 126 11.36 2.21 -31.40
N THR A 127 12.29 3.10 -31.12
CA THR A 127 12.08 4.53 -31.16
C THR A 127 13.32 5.23 -31.73
N ARG A 128 13.20 6.52 -32.06
CA ARG A 128 14.32 7.31 -32.56
C ARG A 128 14.88 8.17 -31.44
N SER A 129 16.21 8.27 -31.39
CA SER A 129 16.87 9.22 -30.51
C SER A 129 16.36 10.64 -30.74
N GLY A 130 16.05 11.37 -29.65
CA GLY A 130 15.39 12.67 -29.69
C GLY A 130 13.91 12.64 -30.06
N GLY A 131 13.34 11.44 -30.33
CA GLY A 131 11.92 11.23 -30.61
C GLY A 131 11.07 11.14 -29.35
N ASN A 132 9.76 10.95 -29.56
CA ASN A 132 8.82 10.70 -28.48
C ASN A 132 8.70 9.20 -28.22
N LEU A 133 8.85 8.79 -26.96
CA LEU A 133 8.52 7.45 -26.49
C LEU A 133 7.10 7.47 -25.89
N GLN A 134 6.21 6.67 -26.45
CA GLN A 134 4.84 6.55 -25.94
C GLN A 134 4.72 5.27 -25.11
N LEU A 135 4.30 5.40 -23.84
CA LEU A 135 4.03 4.30 -22.93
C LEU A 135 2.54 4.27 -22.59
N SER A 136 1.96 3.07 -22.48
CA SER A 136 0.63 2.86 -21.93
C SER A 136 0.70 1.79 -20.85
N MET A 137 0.08 2.05 -19.70
CA MET A 137 0.21 1.18 -18.53
C MET A 137 -1.11 0.97 -17.83
N ASN A 138 -1.31 -0.27 -17.35
CA ASN A 138 -2.39 -0.63 -16.46
C ASN A 138 -1.82 -0.96 -15.09
N TRP A 139 -2.27 -0.24 -14.08
CA TRP A 139 -1.86 -0.43 -12.71
C TRP A 139 -3.04 -0.89 -11.85
N GLN A 140 -2.76 -1.71 -10.86
CA GLN A 140 -3.73 -2.13 -9.87
C GLN A 140 -3.17 -1.94 -8.46
N ASN A 141 -3.98 -1.39 -7.56
CA ASN A 141 -3.67 -1.45 -6.14
C ASN A 141 -4.16 -2.79 -5.57
N VAL A 142 -3.23 -3.72 -5.34
CA VAL A 142 -3.51 -5.06 -4.77
C VAL A 142 -3.39 -5.06 -3.24
N GLY A 143 -3.19 -3.90 -2.64
CA GLY A 143 -3.12 -3.71 -1.20
C GLY A 143 -4.49 -3.60 -0.52
N SER A 144 -4.47 -3.25 0.76
CA SER A 144 -5.69 -3.08 1.60
C SER A 144 -6.14 -1.63 1.72
N ALA A 145 -5.30 -0.65 1.36
CA ALA A 145 -5.59 0.77 1.52
C ALA A 145 -5.04 1.58 0.34
N PRO A 146 -5.56 2.78 0.08
CA PRO A 146 -5.02 3.66 -0.96
C PRO A 146 -3.68 4.28 -0.54
N CYS A 147 -3.00 4.90 -1.50
CA CYS A 147 -1.94 5.84 -1.21
C CYS A 147 -2.54 7.18 -0.80
N TYR A 148 -2.14 7.72 0.36
CA TYR A 148 -2.66 9.00 0.89
C TYR A 148 -1.73 10.18 0.58
N ARG A 149 -0.71 9.97 -0.24
CA ARG A 149 0.26 10.99 -0.62
C ARG A 149 0.27 11.18 -2.14
N PRO A 150 0.43 12.39 -2.63
CA PRO A 150 0.43 12.69 -4.06
C PRO A 150 1.77 12.32 -4.71
N TYR A 151 2.22 11.07 -4.55
CA TYR A 151 3.37 10.58 -5.26
C TYR A 151 3.05 10.46 -6.75
N ARG A 152 4.03 10.75 -7.59
CA ARG A 152 3.92 10.63 -9.04
C ARG A 152 4.69 9.42 -9.54
N VAL A 153 4.23 8.87 -10.64
CA VAL A 153 4.98 7.82 -11.35
C VAL A 153 6.23 8.46 -11.95
N ALA A 154 7.37 7.83 -11.75
CA ALA A 154 8.63 8.23 -12.35
C ALA A 154 9.16 7.09 -13.23
N TYR A 155 9.78 7.47 -14.33
CA TYR A 155 10.37 6.57 -15.31
C TYR A 155 11.88 6.81 -15.35
N LEU A 156 12.64 5.73 -15.24
CA LEU A 156 14.08 5.78 -15.34
C LEU A 156 14.50 5.23 -16.70
N LEU A 157 15.22 6.02 -17.47
CA LEU A 157 15.87 5.56 -18.67
C LEU A 157 17.26 5.05 -18.26
N THR A 158 17.50 3.77 -18.47
CA THR A 158 18.74 3.10 -18.04
C THR A 158 19.33 2.27 -19.17
N ASP A 159 20.62 2.06 -19.13
CA ASP A 159 21.33 1.06 -19.91
C ASP A 159 22.40 0.35 -19.04
N CYS A 160 23.34 -0.34 -19.66
CA CYS A 160 24.43 -1.04 -18.95
C CYS A 160 25.40 -0.09 -18.20
N ASP A 161 25.44 1.18 -18.56
CA ASP A 161 26.30 2.19 -17.93
C ASP A 161 25.62 2.93 -16.79
N GLY A 162 24.30 2.78 -16.64
CA GLY A 162 23.55 3.32 -15.52
C GLY A 162 22.27 4.07 -15.90
N VAL A 163 21.88 5.02 -15.05
CA VAL A 163 20.71 5.87 -15.27
C VAL A 163 21.09 7.08 -16.10
N HIS A 164 20.47 7.23 -17.28
CA HIS A 164 20.69 8.37 -18.16
C HIS A 164 19.74 9.53 -17.87
N ASP A 165 18.46 9.21 -17.58
CA ASP A 165 17.49 10.25 -17.30
C ASP A 165 16.35 9.76 -16.41
N VAL A 166 15.64 10.70 -15.78
CA VAL A 166 14.48 10.44 -14.93
C VAL A 166 13.34 11.34 -15.35
N PHE A 167 12.28 10.75 -15.85
CA PHE A 167 11.05 11.47 -16.22
C PHE A 167 10.01 11.28 -15.13
N VAL A 168 9.41 12.38 -14.67
CA VAL A 168 8.34 12.34 -13.69
C VAL A 168 7.02 12.65 -14.39
N GLY A 169 6.14 11.66 -14.41
CA GLY A 169 4.82 11.78 -15.01
C GLY A 169 3.90 12.77 -14.29
N ASN A 170 2.82 13.14 -14.94
CA ASN A 170 1.83 14.08 -14.40
C ASN A 170 0.76 13.39 -13.55
N VAL A 171 0.74 12.07 -13.55
CA VAL A 171 -0.27 11.28 -12.85
C VAL A 171 0.16 11.02 -11.41
N THR A 172 -0.76 11.25 -10.47
CA THR A 172 -0.56 10.94 -9.06
C THR A 172 -1.22 9.62 -8.71
N VAL A 173 -0.58 8.86 -7.82
CA VAL A 173 -1.12 7.61 -7.28
C VAL A 173 -1.99 7.84 -6.04
N GLU A 174 -2.25 9.10 -5.70
CA GLU A 174 -3.09 9.45 -4.57
C GLU A 174 -4.51 8.91 -4.77
N LYS A 175 -5.01 8.23 -3.75
CA LYS A 175 -6.37 7.67 -3.72
C LYS A 175 -6.65 6.54 -4.73
N TRP A 176 -5.64 5.93 -5.30
CA TRP A 176 -5.87 4.70 -6.06
C TRP A 176 -6.40 3.61 -5.12
N LEU A 177 -7.66 3.25 -5.31
CA LEU A 177 -8.37 2.37 -4.39
C LEU A 177 -7.97 0.91 -4.58
N PRO A 178 -7.99 0.09 -3.52
CA PRO A 178 -7.80 -1.35 -3.61
C PRO A 178 -8.76 -1.99 -4.61
N GLY A 179 -8.20 -2.83 -5.49
CA GLY A 179 -8.96 -3.59 -6.49
C GLY A 179 -9.32 -2.85 -7.77
N GLU A 180 -9.22 -1.53 -7.82
CA GLU A 180 -9.45 -0.75 -9.03
C GLU A 180 -8.24 -0.83 -9.96
N ILE A 181 -8.48 -0.82 -11.27
CA ILE A 181 -7.46 -0.77 -12.31
C ILE A 181 -7.36 0.66 -12.80
N GLU A 182 -6.19 1.25 -12.66
CA GLU A 182 -5.90 2.58 -13.16
C GLU A 182 -5.25 2.48 -14.55
N LEU A 183 -5.87 3.12 -15.52
CA LEU A 183 -5.42 3.15 -16.90
C LEU A 183 -4.69 4.45 -17.18
N PHE A 184 -3.41 4.34 -17.51
CA PHE A 184 -2.67 5.46 -18.08
C PHE A 184 -2.62 5.34 -19.58
N THR A 185 -3.30 6.22 -20.26
CA THR A 185 -3.16 6.37 -21.69
C THR A 185 -2.19 7.51 -21.98
N LYS A 186 -0.99 7.15 -22.46
CA LYS A 186 -0.06 8.01 -23.19
C LYS A 186 0.69 9.06 -22.37
N GLU A 187 1.77 8.65 -21.74
CA GLU A 187 2.83 9.61 -21.46
C GLU A 187 3.83 9.62 -22.61
N PHE A 188 4.19 10.83 -23.08
CA PHE A 188 5.17 11.04 -24.12
C PHE A 188 6.44 11.59 -23.50
N PHE A 189 7.55 10.88 -23.70
CA PHE A 189 8.85 11.36 -23.28
C PHE A 189 9.69 11.74 -24.49
N LYS A 190 10.31 12.91 -24.41
CA LYS A 190 11.34 13.28 -25.37
C LYS A 190 12.64 12.65 -24.90
N GLN A 191 13.20 11.75 -25.69
CA GLN A 191 14.48 11.14 -25.34
C GLN A 191 15.60 12.18 -25.18
N PRO A 192 16.60 11.92 -24.30
CA PRO A 192 17.72 12.80 -24.11
C PRO A 192 18.48 13.03 -25.41
N PRO A 193 19.02 14.24 -25.62
CA PRO A 193 19.75 14.61 -26.82
C PRO A 193 21.15 13.97 -26.92
N GLU A 194 21.55 13.18 -25.95
CA GLU A 194 22.90 12.56 -25.89
C GLU A 194 23.08 11.39 -26.83
N LEU A 195 22.01 10.80 -27.33
CA LEU A 195 22.07 9.82 -28.41
C LEU A 195 22.11 10.54 -29.77
N PRO A 196 22.87 10.04 -30.78
CA PRO A 196 22.91 10.68 -32.09
C PRO A 196 21.50 10.90 -32.66
N PRO A 197 21.15 12.11 -33.14
CA PRO A 197 19.80 12.40 -33.60
C PRO A 197 19.37 11.49 -34.76
N GLY A 198 18.25 10.83 -34.61
CA GLY A 198 17.64 10.01 -35.65
C GLY A 198 18.05 8.53 -35.66
N GLU A 199 18.94 8.10 -34.77
CA GLU A 199 19.28 6.70 -34.59
C GLU A 199 18.07 5.92 -34.02
N ILE A 200 17.85 4.71 -34.55
CA ILE A 200 16.81 3.81 -34.06
C ILE A 200 17.36 3.03 -32.86
N VAL A 201 16.69 3.14 -31.73
CA VAL A 201 17.05 2.45 -30.49
C VAL A 201 16.02 1.38 -30.20
N ASP A 202 16.48 0.16 -29.93
CA ASP A 202 15.61 -0.93 -29.44
C ASP A 202 15.21 -0.63 -27.99
N VAL A 203 13.92 -0.73 -27.71
CA VAL A 203 13.39 -0.60 -26.33
C VAL A 203 13.31 -2.01 -25.77
N ALA A 204 14.15 -2.29 -24.79
CA ALA A 204 14.17 -3.62 -24.19
C ALA A 204 12.94 -3.83 -23.28
N ASP A 205 12.42 -5.05 -23.32
CA ASP A 205 11.41 -5.51 -22.34
C ASP A 205 12.15 -5.94 -21.05
N TYR A 206 11.70 -5.43 -19.91
CA TYR A 206 12.18 -5.81 -18.58
C TYR A 206 11.12 -6.58 -17.81
#